data_16caf4e8659b317f357e6654ded70f49
#
_entry.id   16caf4e8659b317f357e6654ded70f49
#
_cell.length_a   1.000
_cell.length_b   1.000
_cell.length_c   1.000
_cell.angle_alpha   90.00
_cell.angle_beta   90.00
_cell.angle_gamma   90.00
#
_symmetry.space_group_name_H-M   'P 1'
#
loop_
_entity.id
_entity.type
_entity.pdbx_description
1 polymer ?
#
loop_
_entity_poly.entity_id
_entity_poly.type
_entity_poly.pdbx_seq_one_letter_code
_entity_poly.pdbx_strand_id
1 'polypeptide(L)'
;MQLYPLFPLLYPILKSSFPKCLWRGNPNSKIIALTFDDGPHPQYTQQLLQVLDYYQVQASFFWLGICVERFPHIAQQVHSRGHWIGLHGYYHHNFPLLSPTQLKQSLEKTQTAIHNACNLTPEKVRDIRPPNGLFLPQTLQLFHEWNYRPVMWSVVPEDWVRPGITKVVNRVMNKLENGSLIVLHDGVCGGQDVAEITKIIIPQLLKEGYSFVTIDTLWQENQVKGQRL
;
A
#
# COMPACT_ATOMS: atom_id res chain seq x y z
N MET A 1 -12.09 15.75 -3.93
CA MET A 1 -11.89 15.86 -5.40
C MET A 1 -11.61 14.47 -5.92
N GLN A 2 -12.37 13.98 -6.91
CA GLN A 2 -12.12 12.66 -7.52
C GLN A 2 -10.97 12.81 -8.53
N LEU A 3 -9.85 12.13 -8.30
CA LEU A 3 -8.68 12.17 -9.18
C LEU A 3 -8.68 11.06 -10.25
N TYR A 4 -9.61 10.09 -10.12
CA TYR A 4 -9.67 8.93 -11.01
C TYR A 4 -9.62 9.26 -12.51
N PRO A 5 -10.35 10.27 -13.02
CA PRO A 5 -10.29 10.59 -14.44
C PRO A 5 -8.94 11.17 -14.90
N LEU A 6 -8.20 11.82 -14.01
CA LEU A 6 -6.94 12.50 -14.29
C LEU A 6 -5.71 11.64 -14.00
N PHE A 7 -5.82 10.68 -13.09
CA PHE A 7 -4.70 9.85 -12.66
C PHE A 7 -4.01 9.11 -13.82
N PRO A 8 -4.72 8.50 -14.78
CA PRO A 8 -4.07 7.84 -15.91
C PRO A 8 -3.20 8.78 -16.77
N LEU A 9 -3.54 10.08 -16.82
CA LEU A 9 -2.76 11.09 -17.54
C LEU A 9 -1.55 11.56 -16.73
N LEU A 10 -1.70 11.66 -15.42
CA LEU A 10 -0.65 12.11 -14.49
C LEU A 10 0.37 11.01 -14.17
N TYR A 11 -0.07 9.75 -14.15
CA TYR A 11 0.75 8.61 -13.74
C TYR A 11 2.07 8.47 -14.50
N PRO A 12 2.11 8.53 -15.86
CA PRO A 12 3.37 8.44 -16.60
C PRO A 12 4.33 9.58 -16.26
N ILE A 13 3.79 10.81 -16.08
CA ILE A 13 4.58 12.00 -15.73
C ILE A 13 5.18 11.85 -14.34
N LEU A 14 4.36 11.49 -13.35
CA LEU A 14 4.80 11.32 -11.97
C LEU A 14 5.84 10.19 -11.84
N LYS A 15 5.60 9.06 -12.50
CA LYS A 15 6.54 7.94 -12.51
C LYS A 15 7.89 8.33 -13.12
N SER A 16 7.89 9.08 -14.22
CA SER A 16 9.11 9.55 -14.87
C SER A 16 9.84 10.59 -14.02
N SER A 17 9.09 11.49 -13.37
CA SER A 17 9.66 12.56 -12.52
C SER A 17 10.23 12.03 -11.20
N PHE A 18 9.69 10.92 -10.70
CA PHE A 18 10.06 10.35 -9.40
C PHE A 18 10.41 8.86 -9.50
N PRO A 19 11.47 8.50 -10.24
CA PRO A 19 11.83 7.10 -10.52
C PRO A 19 12.30 6.33 -9.28
N LYS A 20 12.68 7.03 -8.20
CA LYS A 20 13.07 6.39 -6.92
C LYS A 20 11.87 5.90 -6.10
N CYS A 21 10.64 6.25 -6.47
CA CYS A 21 9.43 5.68 -5.87
C CYS A 21 9.07 4.36 -6.56
N LEU A 22 8.60 3.38 -5.79
CA LEU A 22 8.02 2.18 -6.37
C LEU A 22 6.61 2.48 -6.88
N TRP A 23 6.43 2.57 -8.20
CA TRP A 23 5.15 2.82 -8.84
C TRP A 23 4.48 1.54 -9.36
N ARG A 24 5.30 0.59 -9.78
CA ARG A 24 4.90 -0.73 -10.27
C ARG A 24 6.10 -1.69 -10.27
N GLY A 25 5.80 -2.97 -10.29
CA GLY A 25 6.79 -4.02 -10.48
C GLY A 25 7.19 -4.21 -11.95
N ASN A 26 7.75 -5.37 -12.24
CA ASN A 26 8.22 -5.75 -13.56
C ASN A 26 7.08 -5.89 -14.59
N PRO A 27 7.07 -5.13 -15.72
CA PRO A 27 6.01 -5.22 -16.72
C PRO A 27 6.02 -6.54 -17.53
N ASN A 28 7.09 -7.34 -17.43
CA ASN A 28 7.20 -8.61 -18.14
C ASN A 28 6.81 -9.82 -17.26
N SER A 29 6.40 -9.60 -16.01
CA SER A 29 6.05 -10.64 -15.06
C SER A 29 4.60 -10.50 -14.64
N LYS A 30 3.82 -11.58 -14.72
CA LYS A 30 2.41 -11.60 -14.26
C LYS A 30 2.32 -11.64 -12.73
N ILE A 31 3.02 -10.73 -12.08
CA ILE A 31 2.93 -10.49 -10.64
C ILE A 31 2.27 -9.15 -10.36
N ILE A 32 1.50 -9.08 -9.30
CA ILE A 32 0.82 -7.87 -8.84
C ILE A 32 0.87 -7.79 -7.33
N ALA A 33 0.72 -6.59 -6.79
CA ALA A 33 0.58 -6.39 -5.34
C ALA A 33 -0.79 -5.80 -5.01
N LEU A 34 -1.51 -6.46 -4.10
CA LEU A 34 -2.63 -5.86 -3.38
C LEU A 34 -2.08 -5.08 -2.21
N THR A 35 -2.48 -3.82 -2.10
CA THR A 35 -2.06 -2.96 -0.98
C THR A 35 -3.28 -2.30 -0.36
N PHE A 36 -3.24 -2.16 0.99
CA PHE A 36 -4.34 -1.63 1.77
C PHE A 36 -3.84 -0.52 2.69
N ASP A 37 -4.51 0.62 2.67
CA ASP A 37 -4.12 1.82 3.41
C ASP A 37 -5.08 2.10 4.59
N ASP A 38 -4.67 2.93 5.55
CA ASP A 38 -5.45 3.52 6.65
C ASP A 38 -5.80 2.60 7.82
N GLY A 39 -5.60 1.30 7.74
CA GLY A 39 -5.84 0.38 8.84
C GLY A 39 -4.79 0.43 9.97
N PRO A 40 -4.78 -0.57 10.86
CA PRO A 40 -5.77 -1.65 10.93
C PRO A 40 -7.13 -1.20 11.50
N HIS A 41 -8.19 -1.85 11.05
CA HIS A 41 -9.55 -1.66 11.57
C HIS A 41 -10.09 -2.95 12.20
N PRO A 42 -10.78 -2.91 13.37
CA PRO A 42 -11.15 -4.12 14.12
C PRO A 42 -12.11 -5.04 13.37
N GLN A 43 -12.91 -4.52 12.47
CA GLN A 43 -13.85 -5.29 11.68
C GLN A 43 -13.32 -5.52 10.25
N TYR A 44 -12.96 -4.45 9.54
CA TYR A 44 -12.71 -4.52 8.10
C TYR A 44 -11.41 -5.25 7.78
N THR A 45 -10.34 -5.00 8.53
CA THR A 45 -9.08 -5.74 8.36
C THR A 45 -9.26 -7.23 8.68
N GLN A 46 -10.07 -7.58 9.69
CA GLN A 46 -10.33 -8.99 10.00
C GLN A 46 -11.15 -9.69 8.91
N GLN A 47 -12.18 -9.05 8.36
CA GLN A 47 -12.95 -9.58 7.24
C GLN A 47 -12.08 -9.76 5.99
N LEU A 48 -11.21 -8.79 5.71
CA LEU A 48 -10.25 -8.85 4.62
C LEU A 48 -9.27 -10.02 4.81
N LEU A 49 -8.72 -10.22 6.03
CA LEU A 49 -7.82 -11.34 6.32
C LEU A 49 -8.46 -12.70 6.01
N GLN A 50 -9.74 -12.89 6.34
CA GLN A 50 -10.44 -14.13 6.01
C GLN A 50 -10.46 -14.40 4.50
N VAL A 51 -10.61 -13.38 3.69
CA VAL A 51 -10.57 -13.49 2.23
C VAL A 51 -9.16 -13.82 1.74
N LEU A 52 -8.14 -13.14 2.25
CA LEU A 52 -6.74 -13.39 1.89
C LEU A 52 -6.30 -14.81 2.28
N ASP A 53 -6.69 -15.27 3.48
CA ASP A 53 -6.43 -16.62 3.96
C ASP A 53 -7.12 -17.67 3.08
N TYR A 54 -8.39 -17.45 2.71
CA TYR A 54 -9.15 -18.38 1.87
C TYR A 54 -8.48 -18.61 0.49
N TYR A 55 -7.96 -17.55 -0.12
CA TYR A 55 -7.28 -17.64 -1.41
C TYR A 55 -5.77 -17.87 -1.29
N GLN A 56 -5.22 -17.95 -0.07
CA GLN A 56 -3.77 -18.08 0.20
C GLN A 56 -2.94 -16.97 -0.49
N VAL A 57 -3.43 -15.74 -0.43
CA VAL A 57 -2.81 -14.58 -1.06
C VAL A 57 -2.16 -13.69 0.00
N GLN A 58 -0.89 -13.32 -0.22
CA GLN A 58 -0.21 -12.31 0.59
C GLN A 58 -0.44 -10.92 0.02
N ALA A 59 -0.52 -9.93 0.92
CA ALA A 59 -0.75 -8.54 0.60
C ALA A 59 0.18 -7.62 1.42
N SER A 60 0.13 -6.32 1.15
CA SER A 60 0.88 -5.33 1.91
C SER A 60 -0.05 -4.26 2.46
N PHE A 61 0.22 -3.84 3.68
CA PHE A 61 -0.61 -2.90 4.42
C PHE A 61 0.20 -1.66 4.78
N PHE A 62 -0.30 -0.48 4.44
CA PHE A 62 0.29 0.80 4.82
C PHE A 62 -0.59 1.45 5.88
N TRP A 63 -0.15 1.37 7.12
CA TRP A 63 -1.02 1.68 8.25
C TRP A 63 -0.65 2.96 8.98
N LEU A 64 -1.68 3.55 9.61
CA LEU A 64 -1.57 4.67 10.52
C LEU A 64 -1.10 4.18 11.89
N GLY A 65 -0.07 4.84 12.45
CA GLY A 65 0.47 4.46 13.75
C GLY A 65 -0.58 4.47 14.87
N ILE A 66 -1.48 5.46 14.86
CA ILE A 66 -2.58 5.55 15.83
C ILE A 66 -3.54 4.34 15.75
N CYS A 67 -3.77 3.79 14.57
CA CYS A 67 -4.61 2.60 14.40
C CYS A 67 -3.89 1.34 14.89
N VAL A 68 -2.58 1.23 14.64
CA VAL A 68 -1.76 0.13 15.15
C VAL A 68 -1.72 0.13 16.68
N GLU A 69 -1.51 1.29 17.32
CA GLU A 69 -1.55 1.42 18.79
C GLU A 69 -2.92 1.05 19.37
N ARG A 70 -4.01 1.39 18.67
CA ARG A 70 -5.36 1.08 19.11
C ARG A 70 -5.72 -0.40 18.95
N PHE A 71 -5.20 -1.06 17.91
CA PHE A 71 -5.54 -2.43 17.56
C PHE A 71 -4.29 -3.32 17.32
N PRO A 72 -3.34 -3.39 18.29
CA PRO A 72 -2.07 -4.09 18.11
C PRO A 72 -2.23 -5.58 17.81
N HIS A 73 -3.26 -6.22 18.36
CA HIS A 73 -3.55 -7.64 18.13
C HIS A 73 -3.91 -7.93 16.66
N ILE A 74 -4.55 -6.97 15.97
CA ILE A 74 -4.86 -7.12 14.54
C ILE A 74 -3.59 -6.97 13.70
N ALA A 75 -2.75 -5.99 14.04
CA ALA A 75 -1.45 -5.83 13.39
C ALA A 75 -0.60 -7.12 13.52
N GLN A 76 -0.56 -7.70 14.72
CA GLN A 76 0.11 -8.97 14.96
C GLN A 76 -0.48 -10.13 14.14
N GLN A 77 -1.81 -10.22 14.04
CA GLN A 77 -2.47 -11.25 13.23
C GLN A 77 -2.11 -11.13 11.74
N VAL A 78 -2.09 -9.92 11.19
CA VAL A 78 -1.70 -9.66 9.80
C VAL A 78 -0.25 -10.06 9.57
N HIS A 79 0.65 -9.62 10.45
CA HIS A 79 2.06 -9.94 10.36
C HIS A 79 2.33 -11.45 10.45
N SER A 80 1.69 -12.15 11.40
CA SER A 80 1.89 -13.60 11.62
C SER A 80 1.43 -14.46 10.44
N ARG A 81 0.57 -13.93 9.55
CA ARG A 81 0.14 -14.58 8.30
C ARG A 81 1.04 -14.27 7.10
N GLY A 82 2.17 -13.59 7.32
CA GLY A 82 3.15 -13.30 6.28
C GLY A 82 2.83 -12.11 5.40
N HIS A 83 1.85 -11.28 5.77
CA HIS A 83 1.61 -10.02 5.07
C HIS A 83 2.67 -8.97 5.41
N TRP A 84 2.94 -8.08 4.46
CA TRP A 84 3.90 -7.00 4.63
C TRP A 84 3.25 -5.77 5.27
N ILE A 85 3.98 -5.08 6.15
CA ILE A 85 3.50 -3.87 6.81
C ILE A 85 4.44 -2.70 6.50
N GLY A 86 3.88 -1.60 6.05
CA GLY A 86 4.54 -0.33 5.81
C GLY A 86 3.90 0.83 6.58
N LEU A 87 4.42 2.03 6.36
CA LEU A 87 4.09 3.26 7.07
C LEU A 87 3.16 4.15 6.25
N HIS A 88 2.10 4.69 6.89
CA HIS A 88 1.21 5.69 6.31
C HIS A 88 1.13 6.98 7.14
N GLY A 89 2.16 7.23 7.95
CA GLY A 89 2.18 8.28 8.96
C GLY A 89 1.48 7.86 10.24
N TYR A 90 1.57 8.71 11.28
CA TYR A 90 0.92 8.39 12.56
C TYR A 90 -0.56 8.79 12.59
N TYR A 91 -0.87 10.01 12.15
CA TYR A 91 -2.21 10.49 11.83
C TYR A 91 -2.27 10.80 10.34
N HIS A 92 -3.21 10.48 9.60
CA HIS A 92 -3.33 10.70 8.15
C HIS A 92 -3.14 12.18 7.69
N HIS A 93 -2.05 12.83 8.15
CA HIS A 93 -1.71 14.21 7.77
C HIS A 93 -0.96 14.25 6.44
N ASN A 94 -1.29 15.21 5.58
CA ASN A 94 -0.55 15.44 4.34
C ASN A 94 0.91 15.80 4.64
N PHE A 95 1.86 15.02 4.19
CA PHE A 95 3.29 15.22 4.46
C PHE A 95 3.84 16.59 4.05
N PRO A 96 3.40 17.20 2.93
CA PRO A 96 3.81 18.56 2.58
C PRO A 96 3.47 19.65 3.60
N LEU A 97 2.53 19.38 4.51
CA LEU A 97 2.11 20.32 5.57
C LEU A 97 2.91 20.16 6.87
N LEU A 98 3.76 19.13 6.95
CA LEU A 98 4.59 18.85 8.12
C LEU A 98 6.00 19.43 7.95
N SER A 99 6.55 20.01 9.02
CA SER A 99 7.98 20.28 9.06
C SER A 99 8.79 18.97 9.01
N PRO A 100 10.08 18.99 8.60
CA PRO A 100 10.92 17.79 8.61
C PRO A 100 10.94 17.07 9.96
N THR A 101 10.99 17.82 11.06
CA THR A 101 10.97 17.25 12.41
C THR A 101 9.63 16.55 12.71
N GLN A 102 8.49 17.17 12.38
CA GLN A 102 7.17 16.59 12.59
C GLN A 102 6.97 15.36 11.73
N LEU A 103 7.43 15.38 10.48
CA LEU A 103 7.37 14.23 9.58
C LEU A 103 8.17 13.05 10.15
N LYS A 104 9.43 13.30 10.56
CA LYS A 104 10.29 12.27 11.16
C LYS A 104 9.67 11.67 12.41
N GLN A 105 9.18 12.49 13.33
CA GLN A 105 8.49 12.05 14.54
C GLN A 105 7.25 11.20 14.24
N SER A 106 6.45 11.58 13.23
CA SER A 106 5.29 10.82 12.79
C SER A 106 5.67 9.42 12.31
N LEU A 107 6.75 9.31 11.54
CA LEU A 107 7.22 8.03 11.00
C LEU A 107 7.83 7.15 12.08
N GLU A 108 8.70 7.69 12.92
CA GLU A 108 9.33 6.96 14.02
C GLU A 108 8.30 6.46 15.04
N LYS A 109 7.28 7.28 15.34
CA LYS A 109 6.19 6.88 16.22
C LYS A 109 5.37 5.74 15.61
N THR A 110 5.14 5.76 14.29
CA THR A 110 4.46 4.67 13.58
C THR A 110 5.31 3.39 13.58
N GLN A 111 6.62 3.48 13.34
CA GLN A 111 7.53 2.34 13.44
C GLN A 111 7.54 1.74 14.85
N THR A 112 7.54 2.58 15.88
CA THR A 112 7.47 2.14 17.28
C THR A 112 6.17 1.38 17.57
N ALA A 113 5.03 1.88 17.08
CA ALA A 113 3.75 1.18 17.23
C ALA A 113 3.77 -0.20 16.56
N ILE A 114 4.31 -0.30 15.34
CA ILE A 114 4.44 -1.56 14.61
C ILE A 114 5.44 -2.50 15.31
N HIS A 115 6.56 -1.98 15.79
CA HIS A 115 7.53 -2.76 16.57
C HIS A 115 6.88 -3.39 17.81
N ASN A 116 6.18 -2.58 18.59
CA ASN A 116 5.50 -3.05 19.81
C ASN A 116 4.43 -4.11 19.54
N ALA A 117 3.72 -4.00 18.41
CA ALA A 117 2.68 -4.96 18.05
C ALA A 117 3.24 -6.24 17.40
N CYS A 118 4.26 -6.14 16.55
CA CYS A 118 4.69 -7.21 15.64
C CYS A 118 6.13 -7.70 15.89
N ASN A 119 6.87 -7.07 16.79
CA ASN A 119 8.31 -7.33 17.03
C ASN A 119 9.17 -7.15 15.75
N LEU A 120 8.74 -6.24 14.86
CA LEU A 120 9.49 -5.88 13.66
C LEU A 120 10.45 -4.74 13.95
N THR A 121 11.73 -4.90 13.58
CA THR A 121 12.72 -3.83 13.74
C THR A 121 12.48 -2.72 12.72
N PRO A 122 12.90 -1.45 13.01
CA PRO A 122 12.72 -0.32 12.11
C PRO A 122 13.27 -0.57 10.68
N GLU A 123 14.38 -1.33 10.57
CA GLU A 123 15.01 -1.66 9.28
C GLU A 123 14.11 -2.53 8.40
N LYS A 124 13.20 -3.28 8.99
CA LYS A 124 12.21 -4.09 8.28
C LYS A 124 10.93 -3.31 7.93
N VAL A 125 10.68 -2.18 8.58
CA VAL A 125 9.48 -1.34 8.40
C VAL A 125 9.90 0.01 7.83
N ARG A 126 10.36 0.02 6.59
CA ARG A 126 10.87 1.23 5.92
C ARG A 126 10.12 1.62 4.64
N ASP A 127 9.16 0.81 4.21
CA ASP A 127 8.28 1.17 3.11
C ASP A 127 7.26 2.20 3.57
N ILE A 128 7.16 3.30 2.85
CA ILE A 128 6.31 4.42 3.21
C ILE A 128 5.41 4.82 2.05
N ARG A 129 4.14 4.98 2.32
CA ARG A 129 3.19 5.59 1.40
C ARG A 129 2.71 6.91 1.98
N PRO A 130 2.94 8.04 1.30
CA PRO A 130 2.42 9.33 1.75
C PRO A 130 0.89 9.36 1.75
N PRO A 131 0.22 9.87 2.80
CA PRO A 131 -1.21 10.10 2.80
C PRO A 131 -1.67 10.88 1.57
N ASN A 132 -2.76 10.43 0.95
CA ASN A 132 -3.29 10.97 -0.32
C ASN A 132 -2.28 10.95 -1.50
N GLY A 133 -1.15 10.25 -1.36
CA GLY A 133 -0.06 10.27 -2.34
C GLY A 133 0.66 11.62 -2.47
N LEU A 134 0.51 12.50 -1.49
CA LEU A 134 1.05 13.86 -1.55
C LEU A 134 2.45 13.94 -0.94
N PHE A 135 3.40 14.38 -1.75
CA PHE A 135 4.78 14.64 -1.33
C PHE A 135 5.38 15.79 -2.14
N LEU A 136 6.43 16.39 -1.61
CA LEU A 136 7.29 17.34 -2.31
C LEU A 136 8.62 16.66 -2.68
N PRO A 137 9.38 17.17 -3.66
CA PRO A 137 10.73 16.65 -3.95
C PRO A 137 11.63 16.61 -2.71
N GLN A 138 11.53 17.61 -1.83
CA GLN A 138 12.24 17.65 -0.55
C GLN A 138 11.81 16.50 0.39
N THR A 139 10.53 16.12 0.40
CA THR A 139 10.04 14.99 1.19
C THR A 139 10.73 13.69 0.76
N LEU A 140 10.89 13.47 -0.55
CA LEU A 140 11.58 12.29 -1.08
C LEU A 140 13.07 12.29 -0.75
N GLN A 141 13.71 13.46 -0.72
CA GLN A 141 15.10 13.60 -0.27
C GLN A 141 15.24 13.18 1.19
N LEU A 142 14.35 13.67 2.08
CA LEU A 142 14.32 13.27 3.50
C LEU A 142 14.08 11.77 3.66
N PHE A 143 13.19 11.17 2.89
CA PHE A 143 13.00 9.71 2.94
C PHE A 143 14.27 8.96 2.59
N HIS A 144 15.00 9.40 1.58
CA HIS A 144 16.27 8.80 1.20
C HIS A 144 17.33 8.95 2.30
N GLU A 145 17.47 10.14 2.88
CA GLU A 145 18.39 10.41 3.99
C GLU A 145 18.07 9.57 5.23
N TRP A 146 16.80 9.31 5.49
CA TRP A 146 16.34 8.49 6.63
C TRP A 146 16.18 7.01 6.29
N ASN A 147 16.62 6.57 5.11
CA ASN A 147 16.55 5.18 4.63
C ASN A 147 15.13 4.62 4.49
N TYR A 148 14.14 5.47 4.21
CA TYR A 148 12.80 5.02 3.83
C TYR A 148 12.68 4.79 2.33
N ARG A 149 11.79 3.85 1.94
CA ARG A 149 11.50 3.49 0.54
C ARG A 149 10.09 3.98 0.17
N PRO A 150 9.93 5.03 -0.64
CA PRO A 150 8.61 5.50 -1.04
C PRO A 150 7.91 4.53 -1.99
N VAL A 151 6.68 4.17 -1.64
CA VAL A 151 5.82 3.25 -2.41
C VAL A 151 4.54 3.98 -2.80
N MET A 152 4.28 4.03 -4.10
CA MET A 152 3.08 4.63 -4.65
C MET A 152 2.12 3.52 -5.14
N TRP A 153 1.48 3.72 -6.27
CA TRP A 153 0.52 2.81 -6.88
C TRP A 153 0.45 3.00 -8.38
N SER A 154 -0.09 2.03 -9.09
CA SER A 154 -0.41 2.15 -10.52
C SER A 154 -1.90 1.99 -10.81
N VAL A 155 -2.67 1.40 -9.90
CA VAL A 155 -4.12 1.22 -10.01
C VAL A 155 -4.81 1.82 -8.80
N VAL A 156 -5.64 2.85 -9.04
CA VAL A 156 -6.37 3.62 -8.01
C VAL A 156 -7.87 3.55 -8.31
N PRO A 157 -8.61 2.60 -7.73
CA PRO A 157 -10.03 2.43 -8.01
C PRO A 157 -10.95 3.39 -7.25
N GLU A 158 -10.41 4.19 -6.32
CA GLU A 158 -11.15 5.16 -5.47
C GLU A 158 -12.27 4.50 -4.66
N ASP A 159 -11.96 3.41 -3.97
CA ASP A 159 -12.87 2.68 -3.08
C ASP A 159 -13.35 3.53 -1.90
N TRP A 160 -12.52 4.47 -1.41
CA TRP A 160 -12.83 5.39 -0.30
C TRP A 160 -14.02 6.32 -0.57
N VAL A 161 -14.36 6.62 -1.83
CA VAL A 161 -15.57 7.40 -2.19
C VAL A 161 -16.81 6.54 -2.30
N ARG A 162 -16.69 5.23 -2.10
CA ARG A 162 -17.76 4.22 -2.10
C ARG A 162 -18.67 4.29 -3.34
N PRO A 163 -18.11 4.20 -4.54
CA PRO A 163 -18.89 4.29 -5.77
C PRO A 163 -19.71 3.02 -6.06
N GLY A 164 -19.62 2.03 -5.18
CA GLY A 164 -20.19 0.70 -5.29
C GLY A 164 -19.18 -0.36 -5.72
N ILE A 165 -19.32 -1.58 -5.17
CA ILE A 165 -18.38 -2.71 -5.32
C ILE A 165 -18.09 -3.00 -6.80
N THR A 166 -19.12 -3.17 -7.61
CA THR A 166 -18.98 -3.45 -9.05
C THR A 166 -18.13 -2.40 -9.77
N LYS A 167 -18.31 -1.13 -9.43
CA LYS A 167 -17.57 -0.05 -10.06
C LYS A 167 -16.08 -0.06 -9.66
N VAL A 168 -15.78 -0.36 -8.40
CA VAL A 168 -14.40 -0.53 -7.92
C VAL A 168 -13.74 -1.71 -8.62
N VAL A 169 -14.39 -2.87 -8.65
CA VAL A 169 -13.91 -4.07 -9.35
C VAL A 169 -13.60 -3.76 -10.82
N ASN A 170 -14.54 -3.16 -11.54
CA ASN A 170 -14.35 -2.82 -12.95
C ASN A 170 -13.18 -1.84 -13.15
N ARG A 171 -13.00 -0.87 -12.25
CA ARG A 171 -11.86 0.07 -12.30
C ARG A 171 -10.52 -0.65 -12.11
N VAL A 172 -10.45 -1.63 -11.23
CA VAL A 172 -9.25 -2.47 -11.07
C VAL A 172 -9.00 -3.28 -12.33
N MET A 173 -9.97 -4.07 -12.78
CA MET A 173 -9.83 -5.00 -13.93
C MET A 173 -9.46 -4.26 -15.22
N ASN A 174 -10.04 -3.08 -15.46
CA ASN A 174 -9.79 -2.29 -16.68
C ASN A 174 -8.43 -1.57 -16.69
N LYS A 175 -7.74 -1.43 -15.55
CA LYS A 175 -6.46 -0.70 -15.43
C LYS A 175 -5.29 -1.59 -15.04
N LEU A 176 -5.58 -2.86 -14.79
CA LEU A 176 -4.57 -3.82 -14.38
C LEU A 176 -3.60 -4.11 -15.53
N GLU A 177 -2.33 -4.16 -15.19
CA GLU A 177 -1.23 -4.57 -16.05
C GLU A 177 -0.24 -5.40 -15.25
N ASN A 178 0.67 -6.11 -15.93
CA ASN A 178 1.76 -6.81 -15.27
C ASN A 178 2.56 -5.87 -14.35
N GLY A 179 2.84 -6.30 -13.15
CA GLY A 179 3.54 -5.50 -12.14
C GLY A 179 2.66 -4.45 -11.43
N SER A 180 1.35 -4.44 -11.62
CA SER A 180 0.46 -3.45 -10.99
C SER A 180 0.54 -3.47 -9.47
N LEU A 181 0.57 -2.26 -8.87
CA LEU A 181 0.29 -2.01 -7.46
C LEU A 181 -1.14 -1.45 -7.37
N ILE A 182 -2.02 -2.23 -6.74
CA ILE A 182 -3.43 -1.87 -6.55
C ILE A 182 -3.57 -1.30 -5.15
N VAL A 183 -4.10 -0.08 -5.01
CA VAL A 183 -4.41 0.52 -3.71
C VAL A 183 -5.90 0.42 -3.41
N LEU A 184 -6.20 -0.16 -2.26
CA LEU A 184 -7.50 -0.22 -1.61
C LEU A 184 -7.34 0.27 -0.17
N HIS A 185 -8.42 0.36 0.60
CA HIS A 185 -8.38 0.86 1.97
C HIS A 185 -9.05 -0.13 2.93
N ASP A 186 -8.37 -0.46 4.03
CA ASP A 186 -8.92 -1.30 5.11
C ASP A 186 -9.23 -0.50 6.40
N GLY A 187 -9.08 0.83 6.34
CA GLY A 187 -9.43 1.76 7.39
C GLY A 187 -10.91 2.17 7.38
N VAL A 188 -11.22 3.30 8.05
CA VAL A 188 -12.60 3.81 8.17
C VAL A 188 -13.19 4.21 6.82
N CYS A 189 -12.37 4.79 5.94
CA CYS A 189 -12.78 5.19 4.59
C CYS A 189 -12.47 4.09 3.59
N GLY A 190 -13.49 3.44 3.03
CA GLY A 190 -13.34 2.37 2.03
C GLY A 190 -13.38 0.95 2.60
N GLY A 191 -12.99 0.75 3.86
CA GLY A 191 -12.89 -0.57 4.49
C GLY A 191 -14.18 -1.38 4.53
N GLN A 192 -15.33 -0.73 4.53
CA GLN A 192 -16.64 -1.41 4.59
C GLN A 192 -16.84 -2.42 3.45
N ASP A 193 -16.35 -2.11 2.27
CA ASP A 193 -16.57 -2.90 1.06
C ASP A 193 -15.32 -3.70 0.65
N VAL A 194 -14.17 -3.50 1.33
CA VAL A 194 -12.86 -4.02 0.89
C VAL A 194 -12.80 -5.54 0.83
N ALA A 195 -13.41 -6.24 1.79
CA ALA A 195 -13.43 -7.70 1.81
C ALA A 195 -14.21 -8.26 0.60
N GLU A 196 -15.39 -7.71 0.30
CA GLU A 196 -16.19 -8.16 -0.86
C GLU A 196 -15.53 -7.79 -2.18
N ILE A 197 -14.94 -6.61 -2.31
CA ILE A 197 -14.16 -6.21 -3.48
C ILE A 197 -13.02 -7.21 -3.71
N THR A 198 -12.25 -7.51 -2.68
CA THR A 198 -11.08 -8.40 -2.73
C THR A 198 -11.50 -9.83 -3.07
N LYS A 199 -12.60 -10.32 -2.51
CA LYS A 199 -13.19 -11.64 -2.79
C LYS A 199 -13.59 -11.81 -4.26
N ILE A 200 -13.98 -10.73 -4.94
CA ILE A 200 -14.32 -10.76 -6.37
C ILE A 200 -13.06 -10.64 -7.24
N ILE A 201 -12.11 -9.80 -6.86
CA ILE A 201 -10.90 -9.51 -7.67
C ILE A 201 -9.95 -10.71 -7.68
N ILE A 202 -9.66 -11.31 -6.54
CA ILE A 202 -8.61 -12.36 -6.42
C ILE A 202 -8.86 -13.53 -7.39
N PRO A 203 -10.02 -14.20 -7.40
CA PRO A 203 -10.23 -15.36 -8.26
C PRO A 203 -10.19 -15.01 -9.76
N GLN A 204 -10.61 -13.80 -10.14
CA GLN A 204 -10.52 -13.36 -11.53
C GLN A 204 -9.07 -13.21 -11.96
N LEU A 205 -8.23 -12.59 -11.12
CA LEU A 205 -6.82 -12.35 -11.43
C LEU A 205 -6.00 -13.65 -11.40
N LEU A 206 -6.31 -14.57 -10.47
CA LEU A 206 -5.70 -15.91 -10.47
C LEU A 206 -6.04 -16.67 -11.74
N LYS A 207 -7.29 -16.60 -12.22
CA LYS A 207 -7.72 -17.23 -13.49
C LYS A 207 -7.00 -16.63 -14.70
N GLU A 208 -6.66 -15.36 -14.67
CA GLU A 208 -5.85 -14.69 -15.71
C GLU A 208 -4.35 -15.01 -15.60
N GLY A 209 -3.94 -15.80 -14.59
CA GLY A 209 -2.57 -16.25 -14.38
C GLY A 209 -1.69 -15.25 -13.64
N TYR A 210 -2.27 -14.28 -12.93
CA TYR A 210 -1.52 -13.40 -12.03
C TYR A 210 -1.17 -14.08 -10.71
N SER A 211 0.02 -13.79 -10.20
CA SER A 211 0.45 -14.15 -8.86
C SER A 211 0.51 -12.91 -7.97
N PHE A 212 0.07 -13.06 -6.72
CA PHE A 212 0.08 -11.97 -5.74
C PHE A 212 1.37 -12.02 -4.92
N VAL A 213 2.02 -10.87 -4.79
CA VAL A 213 3.27 -10.72 -4.04
C VAL A 213 3.22 -9.51 -3.11
N THR A 214 4.10 -9.50 -2.12
CA THR A 214 4.26 -8.34 -1.23
C THR A 214 5.12 -7.25 -1.89
N ILE A 215 5.08 -6.05 -1.33
CA ILE A 215 5.91 -4.92 -1.77
C ILE A 215 7.41 -5.24 -1.69
N ASP A 216 7.85 -5.98 -0.69
CA ASP A 216 9.26 -6.35 -0.58
C ASP A 216 9.73 -7.22 -1.76
N THR A 217 8.90 -8.17 -2.19
CA THR A 217 9.17 -8.98 -3.39
C THR A 217 9.29 -8.10 -4.64
N LEU A 218 8.43 -7.09 -4.80
CA LEU A 218 8.53 -6.16 -5.95
C LEU A 218 9.82 -5.33 -5.92
N TRP A 219 10.29 -4.92 -4.74
CA TRP A 219 11.58 -4.24 -4.61
C TRP A 219 12.75 -5.14 -5.01
N GLN A 220 12.73 -6.39 -4.56
CA GLN A 220 13.78 -7.37 -4.89
C GLN A 220 13.85 -7.62 -6.40
N GLU A 221 12.72 -7.83 -7.07
CA GLU A 221 12.69 -8.03 -8.53
C GLU A 221 13.18 -6.82 -9.32
N ASN A 222 12.88 -5.60 -8.87
CA ASN A 222 13.35 -4.40 -9.53
C ASN A 222 14.87 -4.18 -9.36
N GLN A 223 15.44 -4.57 -8.21
CA GLN A 223 16.88 -4.46 -7.94
C GLN A 223 17.72 -5.45 -8.79
N VAL A 224 17.26 -6.68 -8.98
CA VAL A 224 17.94 -7.69 -9.81
C VAL A 224 18.11 -7.22 -11.26
N LYS A 225 17.25 -6.34 -11.76
CA LYS A 225 17.36 -5.74 -13.11
C LYS A 225 18.30 -4.54 -13.18
N GLY A 226 18.37 -3.73 -12.14
CA GLY A 226 19.28 -2.57 -12.06
C GLY A 226 20.75 -2.99 -12.00
N GLN A 227 21.05 -4.24 -11.64
CA GLN A 227 22.41 -4.81 -11.65
C GLN A 227 22.81 -5.47 -12.99
N ARG A 228 21.88 -5.54 -13.96
CA ARG A 228 22.13 -6.12 -15.30
C ARG A 228 22.24 -5.09 -16.42
N LEU A 229 22.25 -3.80 -16.08
CA LEU A 229 22.54 -2.68 -16.95
C LEU A 229 23.83 -1.99 -16.50
#